data_fbfabfcd3c3c40033fb96f8e20d448bb
#
_entry.id   fbfabfcd3c3c40033fb96f8e20d448bb
#
_cell.length_a   1.000
_cell.length_b   1.000
_cell.length_c   1.000
_cell.angle_alpha   90.00
_cell.angle_beta   90.00
_cell.angle_gamma   90.00
#
_symmetry.space_group_name_H-M   'P 1'
#
loop_
_entity.id
_entity.type
_entity.pdbx_description
1 polymer ?
#
loop_
_entity_poly.entity_id
_entity_poly.type
_entity_poly.pdbx_seq_one_letter_code
_entity_poly.pdbx_strand_id
1 'polypeptide(L)'
;LAARDLLFEPTKTIGFQTGFHSLDRFMLRSDSVRYYIARAPYTELYYVSGTDVEQTFRVTHTQNIKPNWNIGFNYNRIGGTGLYKNQDVSHLNAAIFTWYRGPKNHYQVLAHALFNNIHAGENGSPVREDIFDTPAAFSRDAEFVRLSAEGANRPQQIWRENTLFVKQIYDLGKKDSLKAGGLPTQRFAYSFSYSKNRVKFFRNE
;
A
#
# COMPACT_ATOMS: atom_id res chain seq x y z
N LEU A 1 -12.91 -5.44 4.02
CA LEU A 1 -12.92 -4.31 3.07
C LEU A 1 -12.38 -4.80 1.72
N ALA A 2 -13.25 -4.88 0.73
CA ALA A 2 -12.89 -5.13 -0.66
C ALA A 2 -13.43 -3.96 -1.50
N ALA A 3 -12.65 -3.48 -2.43
CA ALA A 3 -13.06 -2.41 -3.34
C ALA A 3 -12.79 -2.83 -4.77
N ARG A 4 -13.76 -2.66 -5.64
CA ARG A 4 -13.62 -2.92 -7.08
C ARG A 4 -13.96 -1.65 -7.84
N ASP A 5 -13.09 -1.29 -8.77
CA ASP A 5 -13.40 -0.23 -9.71
C ASP A 5 -14.47 -0.72 -10.70
N LEU A 6 -15.51 0.08 -10.88
CA LEU A 6 -16.62 -0.26 -11.78
C LEU A 6 -16.26 -0.02 -13.26
N LEU A 7 -15.24 0.80 -13.51
CA LEU A 7 -14.74 1.04 -14.85
C LEU A 7 -13.69 -0.03 -15.21
N PHE A 8 -13.80 -0.53 -16.44
CA PHE A 8 -12.81 -1.46 -16.96
C PHE A 8 -11.47 -0.73 -17.19
N GLU A 9 -10.45 -1.12 -16.44
CA GLU A 9 -9.07 -0.71 -16.71
C GLU A 9 -8.32 -1.87 -17.37
N PRO A 10 -7.82 -1.68 -18.61
CA PRO A 10 -7.01 -2.70 -19.25
C PRO A 10 -5.71 -2.91 -18.48
N THR A 11 -5.26 -4.15 -18.41
CA THR A 11 -4.00 -4.50 -17.76
C THR A 11 -2.82 -3.81 -18.46
N LYS A 12 -2.07 -3.00 -17.70
CA LYS A 12 -0.92 -2.24 -18.21
C LYS A 12 0.41 -3.01 -18.10
N THR A 13 0.38 -4.17 -17.45
CA THR A 13 1.58 -4.98 -17.18
C THR A 13 1.58 -6.25 -18.00
N ILE A 14 2.72 -6.56 -18.60
CA ILE A 14 2.97 -7.83 -19.28
C ILE A 14 3.37 -8.85 -18.21
N GLY A 15 2.71 -10.01 -18.16
CA GLY A 15 3.02 -11.08 -17.24
C GLY A 15 1.78 -11.74 -16.63
N PHE A 16 2.01 -12.70 -15.73
CA PHE A 16 0.97 -13.39 -15.01
C PHE A 16 0.30 -12.45 -13.98
N GLN A 17 -1.02 -12.42 -14.00
CA GLN A 17 -1.84 -11.75 -13.01
C GLN A 17 -2.82 -12.73 -12.41
N THR A 18 -3.05 -12.61 -11.11
CA THR A 18 -4.00 -13.46 -10.38
C THR A 18 -5.47 -13.17 -10.72
N GLY A 19 -5.75 -12.02 -11.35
CA GLY A 19 -7.12 -11.57 -11.65
C GLY A 19 -7.89 -11.03 -10.44
N PHE A 20 -7.32 -11.09 -9.24
CA PHE A 20 -7.93 -10.56 -8.02
C PHE A 20 -7.38 -9.16 -7.72
N HIS A 21 -8.24 -8.14 -7.79
CA HIS A 21 -7.87 -6.73 -7.61
C HIS A 21 -8.64 -6.05 -6.47
N SER A 22 -9.42 -6.80 -5.71
CA SER A 22 -10.30 -6.26 -4.65
C SER A 22 -9.54 -5.57 -3.50
N LEU A 23 -8.28 -5.92 -3.30
CA LEU A 23 -7.44 -5.37 -2.23
C LEU A 23 -6.37 -4.37 -2.72
N ASP A 24 -6.22 -4.20 -4.04
CA ASP A 24 -5.19 -3.33 -4.64
C ASP A 24 -5.26 -1.88 -4.15
N ARG A 25 -6.47 -1.38 -3.87
CA ARG A 25 -6.71 -0.03 -3.36
C ARG A 25 -6.09 0.21 -1.97
N PHE A 26 -5.89 -0.85 -1.21
CA PHE A 26 -5.31 -0.79 0.13
C PHE A 26 -3.80 -1.05 0.14
N MET A 27 -3.22 -1.39 -1.00
CA MET A 27 -1.78 -1.60 -1.15
C MET A 27 -1.06 -0.28 -1.41
N LEU A 28 0.07 -0.12 -0.76
CA LEU A 28 0.98 0.98 -1.07
C LEU A 28 1.78 0.60 -2.31
N ARG A 29 1.65 1.39 -3.37
CA ARG A 29 2.31 1.16 -4.67
C ARG A 29 3.52 2.07 -4.83
N SER A 30 4.45 1.66 -5.70
CA SER A 30 5.67 2.44 -5.97
C SER A 30 5.40 3.85 -6.50
N ASP A 31 4.31 4.04 -7.25
CA ASP A 31 3.87 5.34 -7.76
C ASP A 31 3.28 6.26 -6.68
N SER A 32 2.86 5.68 -5.56
CA SER A 32 2.27 6.41 -4.43
C SER A 32 3.30 6.89 -3.41
N VAL A 33 4.56 6.46 -3.53
CA VAL A 33 5.63 6.88 -2.62
C VAL A 33 6.03 8.32 -2.90
N ARG A 34 5.93 9.17 -1.87
CA ARG A 34 6.33 10.58 -1.94
C ARG A 34 7.75 10.74 -1.40
N TYR A 35 8.57 11.48 -2.13
CA TYR A 35 9.89 11.91 -1.69
C TYR A 35 9.82 13.36 -1.23
N TYR A 36 10.38 13.65 -0.08
CA TYR A 36 10.27 14.97 0.56
C TYR A 36 11.60 15.73 0.49
N ILE A 37 11.51 17.03 0.27
CA ILE A 37 12.62 17.95 0.47
C ILE A 37 12.25 18.79 1.70
N ALA A 38 12.81 18.42 2.84
CA ALA A 38 12.49 19.03 4.12
C ALA A 38 13.68 19.82 4.67
N ARG A 39 13.49 21.09 5.04
CA ARG A 39 14.52 21.90 5.71
C ARG A 39 14.67 21.54 7.18
N ALA A 40 13.60 21.07 7.80
CA ALA A 40 13.55 20.55 9.17
C ALA A 40 12.92 19.16 9.16
N PRO A 41 13.15 18.33 10.19
CA PRO A 41 12.44 17.06 10.33
C PRO A 41 10.92 17.27 10.29
N TYR A 42 10.23 16.45 9.50
CA TYR A 42 8.78 16.49 9.36
C TYR A 42 8.19 15.18 9.85
N THR A 43 7.20 15.28 10.73
CA THR A 43 6.43 14.13 11.22
C THR A 43 4.95 14.44 11.11
N GLU A 44 4.21 13.54 10.50
CA GLU A 44 2.76 13.57 10.41
C GLU A 44 2.20 12.32 11.08
N LEU A 45 1.28 12.53 12.02
CA LEU A 45 0.52 11.47 12.68
C LEU A 45 -0.94 11.66 12.36
N TYR A 46 -1.57 10.61 11.88
CA TYR A 46 -3.00 10.59 11.56
C TYR A 46 -3.63 9.38 12.24
N TYR A 47 -4.63 9.62 13.06
CA TYR A 47 -5.38 8.57 13.75
C TYR A 47 -6.86 8.83 13.64
N VAL A 48 -7.61 7.82 13.22
CA VAL A 48 -9.07 7.81 13.22
C VAL A 48 -9.54 6.53 13.89
N SER A 49 -10.47 6.66 14.81
CA SER A 49 -11.18 5.55 15.44
C SER A 49 -12.66 5.65 15.08
N GLY A 50 -13.21 4.55 14.63
CA GLY A 50 -14.64 4.38 14.37
C GLY A 50 -15.32 3.53 15.43
N THR A 51 -16.57 3.18 15.19
CA THR A 51 -17.30 2.17 15.96
C THR A 51 -16.72 0.77 15.69
N ASP A 52 -17.01 -0.18 16.58
CA ASP A 52 -16.66 -1.60 16.39
C ASP A 52 -15.18 -1.89 16.13
N VAL A 53 -14.30 -1.20 16.86
CA VAL A 53 -12.84 -1.40 16.78
C VAL A 53 -12.25 -1.03 15.40
N GLU A 54 -12.98 -0.28 14.59
CA GLU A 54 -12.45 0.27 13.36
C GLU A 54 -11.42 1.36 13.66
N GLN A 55 -10.23 1.23 13.12
CA GLN A 55 -9.16 2.18 13.34
C GLN A 55 -8.24 2.31 12.13
N THR A 56 -7.79 3.53 11.93
CA THR A 56 -6.75 3.84 10.96
C THR A 56 -5.65 4.63 11.64
N PHE A 57 -4.43 4.16 11.55
CA PHE A 57 -3.25 4.81 12.07
C PHE A 57 -2.22 4.98 10.96
N ARG A 58 -1.79 6.22 10.72
CA ARG A 58 -0.77 6.56 9.73
C ARG A 58 0.30 7.42 10.34
N VAL A 59 1.54 7.09 10.04
CA VAL A 59 2.72 7.87 10.41
C VAL A 59 3.55 8.12 9.16
N THR A 60 3.94 9.35 8.95
CA THR A 60 4.95 9.73 7.96
C THR A 60 6.03 10.52 8.67
N HIS A 61 7.27 10.06 8.58
CA HIS A 61 8.41 10.81 9.08
C HIS A 61 9.47 10.93 7.99
N THR A 62 10.06 12.11 7.87
CA THR A 62 11.14 12.36 6.91
C THR A 62 12.11 13.40 7.46
N GLN A 63 13.38 13.18 7.20
CA GLN A 63 14.47 14.03 7.67
C GLN A 63 15.59 14.11 6.64
N ASN A 64 16.11 15.30 6.42
CA ASN A 64 17.36 15.46 5.69
C ASN A 64 18.54 15.15 6.62
N ILE A 65 19.31 14.12 6.28
CA ILE A 65 20.57 13.79 6.98
C ILE A 65 21.66 14.81 6.56
N LYS A 66 21.61 15.21 5.28
CA LYS A 66 22.43 16.28 4.69
C LYS A 66 21.54 17.11 3.75
N PRO A 67 21.93 18.32 3.38
CA PRO A 67 21.16 19.14 2.45
C PRO A 67 20.83 18.45 1.12
N ASN A 68 21.62 17.47 0.73
CA ASN A 68 21.49 16.71 -0.50
C ASN A 68 21.10 15.25 -0.30
N TRP A 69 20.70 14.85 0.93
CA TRP A 69 20.31 13.48 1.25
C TRP A 69 19.18 13.46 2.27
N ASN A 70 18.08 12.85 1.90
CA ASN A 70 16.90 12.66 2.73
C ASN A 70 16.62 11.18 2.94
N ILE A 71 16.09 10.85 4.08
CA ILE A 71 15.51 9.55 4.41
C ILE A 71 14.15 9.75 5.08
N GLY A 72 13.24 8.85 4.84
CA GLY A 72 11.95 8.86 5.51
C GLY A 72 11.32 7.49 5.52
N PHE A 73 10.27 7.37 6.33
CA PHE A 73 9.43 6.21 6.37
C PHE A 73 7.95 6.60 6.41
N ASN A 74 7.13 5.71 5.90
CA ASN A 74 5.69 5.78 5.97
C ASN A 74 5.19 4.46 6.58
N TYR A 75 4.25 4.55 7.51
CA TYR A 75 3.60 3.43 8.13
C TYR A 75 2.09 3.67 8.13
N ASN A 76 1.33 2.70 7.67
CA ASN A 76 -0.13 2.79 7.64
C ASN A 76 -0.71 1.46 8.10
N ARG A 77 -1.57 1.53 9.11
CA ARG A 77 -2.31 0.38 9.63
C ARG A 77 -3.81 0.67 9.61
N ILE A 78 -4.57 -0.27 9.06
CA ILE A 78 -6.02 -0.25 9.05
C ILE A 78 -6.50 -1.54 9.71
N GLY A 79 -7.37 -1.43 10.68
CA GLY A 79 -8.00 -2.57 11.35
C GLY A 79 -9.50 -2.34 11.49
N GLY A 80 -10.26 -3.42 11.47
CA GLY A 80 -11.70 -3.39 11.70
C GLY A 80 -12.26 -4.79 11.77
N THR A 81 -13.34 -4.97 12.51
CA THR A 81 -14.00 -6.28 12.69
C THR A 81 -15.08 -6.54 11.65
N GLY A 82 -15.56 -5.49 10.94
CA GLY A 82 -16.68 -5.59 10.02
C GLY A 82 -18.02 -5.78 10.74
N LEU A 83 -19.11 -5.81 9.99
CA LEU A 83 -20.47 -5.97 10.51
C LEU A 83 -20.80 -7.44 10.79
N TYR A 84 -20.43 -8.34 9.88
CA TYR A 84 -20.69 -9.77 9.99
C TYR A 84 -19.47 -10.52 10.53
N LYS A 85 -19.73 -11.73 11.03
CA LYS A 85 -18.67 -12.65 11.48
C LYS A 85 -17.66 -12.94 10.35
N ASN A 86 -16.39 -13.07 10.68
CA ASN A 86 -15.29 -13.31 9.74
C ASN A 86 -15.16 -12.26 8.63
N GLN A 87 -15.50 -11.01 8.92
CA GLN A 87 -15.36 -9.87 8.00
C GLN A 87 -14.25 -8.92 8.41
N ASP A 88 -13.49 -9.31 9.41
CA ASP A 88 -12.42 -8.49 9.95
C ASP A 88 -11.28 -8.30 8.95
N VAL A 89 -10.64 -7.16 9.07
CA VAL A 89 -9.50 -6.77 8.26
C VAL A 89 -8.35 -6.28 9.13
N SER A 90 -7.13 -6.61 8.71
CA SER A 90 -5.91 -6.08 9.29
C SER A 90 -4.92 -5.81 8.17
N HIS A 91 -4.77 -4.55 7.80
CA HIS A 91 -3.86 -4.10 6.75
C HIS A 91 -2.69 -3.37 7.38
N LEU A 92 -1.49 -3.73 6.98
CA LEU A 92 -0.26 -3.07 7.36
C LEU A 92 0.55 -2.78 6.10
N ASN A 93 0.79 -1.49 5.86
CA ASN A 93 1.63 -1.03 4.78
C ASN A 93 2.76 -0.19 5.37
N ALA A 94 3.98 -0.46 4.95
CA ALA A 94 5.14 0.32 5.34
C ALA A 94 6.00 0.64 4.12
N ALA A 95 6.60 1.82 4.12
CA ALA A 95 7.59 2.23 3.14
C ALA A 95 8.78 2.85 3.84
N ILE A 96 9.97 2.53 3.36
CA ILE A 96 11.19 3.27 3.66
C ILE A 96 11.65 3.88 2.34
N PHE A 97 11.92 5.17 2.32
CA PHE A 97 12.31 5.86 1.11
C PHE A 97 13.49 6.80 1.37
N THR A 98 14.27 7.00 0.35
CA THR A 98 15.43 7.90 0.37
C THR A 98 15.66 8.52 -0.98
N TRP A 99 16.15 9.74 -0.98
CA TRP A 99 16.74 10.33 -2.18
C TRP A 99 18.11 10.93 -1.84
N TYR A 100 18.99 10.87 -2.81
CA TYR A 100 20.31 11.46 -2.74
C TYR A 100 20.58 12.25 -4.02
N ARG A 101 21.22 13.40 -3.87
CA ARG A 101 21.68 14.26 -4.96
C ARG A 101 23.16 14.49 -4.82
N GLY A 102 23.92 14.04 -5.80
CA GLY A 102 25.38 14.17 -5.85
C GLY A 102 25.86 15.61 -6.00
N PRO A 103 27.18 15.83 -5.83
CA PRO A 103 27.81 17.14 -6.06
C PRO A 103 27.45 17.67 -7.45
N LYS A 104 27.31 19.00 -7.57
CA LYS A 104 26.97 19.71 -8.83
C LYS A 104 25.65 19.27 -9.46
N ASN A 105 24.81 18.48 -8.76
CA ASN A 105 23.50 18.00 -9.22
C ASN A 105 23.53 17.21 -10.54
N HIS A 106 24.63 16.53 -10.86
CA HIS A 106 24.74 15.69 -12.04
C HIS A 106 24.22 14.26 -11.81
N TYR A 107 24.19 13.79 -10.57
CA TYR A 107 23.74 12.46 -10.22
C TYR A 107 22.66 12.52 -9.17
N GLN A 108 21.59 11.75 -9.38
CA GLN A 108 20.46 11.66 -8.44
C GLN A 108 20.04 10.19 -8.28
N VAL A 109 19.71 9.81 -7.06
CA VAL A 109 19.14 8.50 -6.73
C VAL A 109 17.85 8.69 -5.99
N LEU A 110 16.84 7.92 -6.37
CA LEU A 110 15.59 7.75 -5.68
C LEU A 110 15.46 6.25 -5.39
N ALA A 111 15.25 5.89 -4.14
CA ALA A 111 15.08 4.50 -3.77
C ALA A 111 14.00 4.34 -2.71
N HIS A 112 13.24 3.26 -2.77
CA HIS A 112 12.30 2.87 -1.73
C HIS A 112 12.14 1.37 -1.61
N ALA A 113 11.79 0.93 -0.42
CA ALA A 113 11.35 -0.42 -0.13
C ALA A 113 9.92 -0.36 0.43
N LEU A 114 9.03 -1.19 -0.11
CA LEU A 114 7.62 -1.30 0.27
C LEU A 114 7.36 -2.65 0.90
N PHE A 115 6.53 -2.64 1.93
CA PHE A 115 6.08 -3.83 2.63
C PHE A 115 4.56 -3.73 2.80
N ASN A 116 3.82 -4.55 2.07
CA ASN A 116 2.38 -4.68 2.19
C ASN A 116 2.05 -6.04 2.81
N ASN A 117 1.26 -6.04 3.87
CA ASN A 117 0.75 -7.24 4.50
C ASN A 117 -0.74 -7.03 4.80
N ILE A 118 -1.58 -7.66 4.00
CA ILE A 118 -3.02 -7.49 4.05
C ILE A 118 -3.64 -8.80 4.47
N HIS A 119 -4.42 -8.76 5.53
CA HIS A 119 -5.24 -9.86 6.01
C HIS A 119 -6.70 -9.47 5.90
N ALA A 120 -7.50 -10.29 5.26
CA ALA A 120 -8.94 -10.13 5.17
C ALA A 120 -9.62 -11.44 5.55
N GLY A 121 -10.52 -11.39 6.51
CA GLY A 121 -11.40 -12.51 6.85
C GLY A 121 -12.41 -12.74 5.73
N GLU A 122 -12.79 -13.99 5.53
CA GLU A 122 -13.74 -14.43 4.52
C GLU A 122 -14.92 -15.12 5.18
N ASN A 123 -16.13 -14.59 4.96
CA ASN A 123 -17.35 -15.14 5.54
C ASN A 123 -18.21 -15.96 4.57
N GLY A 124 -17.84 -16.00 3.30
CA GLY A 124 -18.53 -16.77 2.27
C GLY A 124 -19.91 -16.27 1.92
N SER A 125 -20.25 -15.02 2.26
CA SER A 125 -21.57 -14.38 2.07
C SER A 125 -22.64 -14.86 3.05
N PRO A 126 -23.79 -14.20 3.12
CA PRO A 126 -24.95 -14.64 3.90
C PRO A 126 -25.46 -16.00 3.46
N VAL A 127 -26.03 -16.75 4.40
CA VAL A 127 -26.58 -18.10 4.15
C VAL A 127 -27.88 -18.02 3.34
N ARG A 128 -28.68 -16.98 3.58
CA ARG A 128 -30.01 -16.79 2.97
C ARG A 128 -30.19 -15.34 2.53
N GLU A 129 -31.00 -15.12 1.50
CA GLU A 129 -31.28 -13.78 0.96
C GLU A 129 -32.29 -13.00 1.81
N ASP A 130 -33.23 -13.70 2.46
CA ASP A 130 -34.26 -13.12 3.32
C ASP A 130 -33.73 -12.55 4.65
N ILE A 131 -32.46 -12.73 4.91
CA ILE A 131 -31.75 -12.19 6.08
C ILE A 131 -31.89 -10.66 6.18
N PHE A 132 -31.97 -9.98 5.04
CA PHE A 132 -32.07 -8.52 4.99
C PHE A 132 -33.45 -7.96 5.27
N ASP A 133 -34.50 -8.82 5.36
CA ASP A 133 -35.88 -8.42 5.58
C ASP A 133 -36.19 -8.29 7.07
N THR A 134 -35.31 -8.72 7.95
CA THR A 134 -35.53 -8.68 9.40
C THR A 134 -34.46 -7.85 10.12
N PRO A 135 -34.85 -7.04 11.17
CA PRO A 135 -33.87 -6.27 11.94
C PRO A 135 -32.78 -7.10 12.63
N ALA A 136 -33.02 -8.36 12.91
CA ALA A 136 -32.07 -9.30 13.49
C ALA A 136 -30.95 -9.69 12.52
N ALA A 137 -31.08 -9.39 11.24
CA ALA A 137 -30.09 -9.71 10.21
C ALA A 137 -28.72 -8.99 10.36
N PHE A 138 -28.65 -7.97 11.17
CA PHE A 138 -27.41 -7.24 11.45
C PHE A 138 -26.63 -7.82 12.64
N SER A 139 -26.97 -9.03 13.07
CA SER A 139 -26.23 -9.76 14.11
C SER A 139 -24.92 -10.31 13.55
N ARG A 140 -23.86 -10.32 14.37
CA ARG A 140 -22.59 -10.96 14.08
C ARG A 140 -22.59 -12.47 14.27
N ASP A 141 -23.78 -13.08 14.39
CA ASP A 141 -23.92 -14.49 14.71
C ASP A 141 -23.42 -15.39 13.58
N ALA A 142 -22.88 -16.52 13.98
CA ALA A 142 -22.27 -17.50 13.07
C ALA A 142 -23.28 -18.08 12.07
N GLU A 143 -24.55 -18.12 12.45
CA GLU A 143 -25.64 -18.69 11.63
C GLU A 143 -25.95 -17.88 10.37
N PHE A 144 -25.56 -16.58 10.33
CA PHE A 144 -25.85 -15.71 9.18
C PHE A 144 -24.78 -15.78 8.10
N VAL A 145 -23.67 -16.47 8.30
CA VAL A 145 -22.56 -16.55 7.34
C VAL A 145 -22.22 -17.98 7.00
N ARG A 146 -21.87 -18.22 5.73
CA ARG A 146 -21.55 -19.59 5.25
C ARG A 146 -20.25 -20.15 5.81
N LEU A 147 -19.29 -19.28 6.06
CA LEU A 147 -17.98 -19.64 6.57
C LEU A 147 -17.82 -19.06 7.98
N SER A 148 -18.26 -19.81 8.98
CA SER A 148 -18.30 -19.37 10.38
C SER A 148 -17.17 -19.94 11.25
N ALA A 149 -16.26 -20.77 10.70
CA ALA A 149 -15.16 -21.35 11.44
C ALA A 149 -14.27 -20.29 12.13
N GLU A 150 -13.82 -20.59 13.34
CA GLU A 150 -13.05 -19.68 14.20
C GLU A 150 -11.62 -20.18 14.46
N GLY A 151 -10.81 -19.31 15.08
CA GLY A 151 -9.46 -19.65 15.50
C GLY A 151 -8.49 -19.89 14.35
N ALA A 152 -7.68 -20.94 14.47
CA ALA A 152 -6.67 -21.30 13.47
C ALA A 152 -7.27 -21.75 12.13
N ASN A 153 -8.51 -22.20 12.13
CA ASN A 153 -9.23 -22.71 10.97
C ASN A 153 -10.07 -21.63 10.27
N ARG A 154 -9.96 -20.39 10.70
CA ARG A 154 -10.73 -19.28 10.16
C ARG A 154 -10.39 -19.03 8.69
N PRO A 155 -11.41 -18.98 7.81
CA PRO A 155 -11.18 -18.63 6.42
C PRO A 155 -10.65 -17.21 6.29
N GLN A 156 -9.54 -17.04 5.59
CA GLN A 156 -8.89 -15.76 5.43
C GLN A 156 -8.03 -15.67 4.17
N GLN A 157 -7.94 -14.50 3.62
CA GLN A 157 -6.98 -14.15 2.58
C GLN A 157 -5.80 -13.40 3.18
N ILE A 158 -4.60 -13.80 2.80
CA ILE A 158 -3.36 -13.12 3.18
C ILE A 158 -2.61 -12.73 1.91
N TRP A 159 -2.42 -11.43 1.74
CA TRP A 159 -1.65 -10.86 0.65
C TRP A 159 -0.39 -10.22 1.21
N ARG A 160 0.76 -10.63 0.70
CA ARG A 160 2.05 -10.04 1.06
C ARG A 160 2.77 -9.62 -0.20
N GLU A 161 3.13 -8.35 -0.25
CA GLU A 161 3.92 -7.79 -1.34
C GLU A 161 5.09 -7.00 -0.76
N ASN A 162 6.30 -7.37 -1.19
CA ASN A 162 7.51 -6.64 -0.87
C ASN A 162 8.12 -6.15 -2.17
N THR A 163 8.33 -4.84 -2.28
CA THR A 163 8.86 -4.21 -3.48
C THR A 163 10.10 -3.38 -3.15
N LEU A 164 11.16 -3.58 -3.90
CA LEU A 164 12.34 -2.74 -3.90
C LEU A 164 12.41 -1.99 -5.21
N PHE A 165 12.59 -0.68 -5.12
CA PHE A 165 12.71 0.20 -6.28
C PHE A 165 13.92 1.11 -6.14
N VAL A 166 14.69 1.24 -7.23
CA VAL A 166 15.81 2.17 -7.32
C VAL A 166 15.76 2.85 -8.68
N LYS A 167 15.81 4.17 -8.69
CA LYS A 167 15.92 5.00 -9.90
C LYS A 167 17.16 5.86 -9.80
N GLN A 168 18.01 5.78 -10.81
CA GLN A 168 19.21 6.58 -10.95
C GLN A 168 19.05 7.51 -12.15
N ILE A 169 19.46 8.76 -11.98
CA ILE A 169 19.40 9.79 -13.00
C ILE A 169 20.78 10.41 -13.09
N TYR A 170 21.32 10.49 -14.28
CA TYR A 170 22.62 11.09 -14.57
C TYR A 170 22.47 12.16 -15.65
N ASP A 171 22.82 13.40 -15.30
CA ASP A 171 22.76 14.56 -16.17
C ASP A 171 24.16 14.84 -16.74
N LEU A 172 24.30 14.76 -18.07
CA LEU A 172 25.51 15.04 -18.81
C LEU A 172 25.48 16.40 -19.47
N GLY A 173 26.65 16.98 -19.66
CA GLY A 173 26.86 18.23 -20.35
C GLY A 173 26.76 19.46 -19.44
N LYS A 174 27.03 20.64 -20.03
CA LYS A 174 26.91 21.92 -19.33
C LYS A 174 25.45 22.27 -19.15
N LYS A 175 25.07 22.66 -17.93
CA LYS A 175 23.75 23.24 -17.68
C LYS A 175 23.70 24.61 -18.37
N ASP A 176 22.71 24.83 -19.22
CA ASP A 176 22.48 26.13 -19.83
C ASP A 176 22.02 27.11 -18.73
N SER A 177 22.95 27.96 -18.31
CA SER A 177 22.71 28.95 -17.25
C SER A 177 21.77 30.09 -17.68
N LEU A 178 21.49 30.23 -18.97
CA LEU A 178 20.63 31.26 -19.50
C LEU A 178 19.14 30.89 -19.50
N LYS A 179 18.82 29.61 -19.33
CA LYS A 179 17.42 29.15 -19.20
C LYS A 179 17.07 28.96 -17.73
N ALA A 180 15.94 29.51 -17.32
CA ALA A 180 15.40 29.30 -15.98
C ALA A 180 15.32 27.78 -15.66
N GLY A 181 16.16 27.30 -14.71
CA GLY A 181 16.22 25.89 -14.33
C GLY A 181 17.44 25.12 -14.82
N GLY A 182 18.30 25.66 -15.71
CA GLY A 182 19.56 25.04 -16.14
C GLY A 182 19.41 23.58 -16.54
N LEU A 183 18.74 23.30 -17.67
CA LEU A 183 18.52 21.95 -18.16
C LEU A 183 19.84 21.31 -18.63
N PRO A 184 20.08 20.02 -18.32
CA PRO A 184 21.24 19.31 -18.85
C PRO A 184 21.10 19.08 -20.35
N THR A 185 22.24 18.98 -21.06
CA THR A 185 22.24 18.68 -22.50
C THR A 185 21.70 17.29 -22.78
N GLN A 186 22.02 16.33 -21.92
CA GLN A 186 21.56 14.96 -22.01
C GLN A 186 21.24 14.43 -20.60
N ARG A 187 20.19 13.61 -20.51
CA ARG A 187 19.80 12.96 -19.28
C ARG A 187 19.61 11.47 -19.52
N PHE A 188 20.33 10.66 -18.72
CA PHE A 188 20.16 9.23 -18.64
C PHE A 188 19.39 8.89 -17.37
N ALA A 189 18.33 8.12 -17.50
CA ALA A 189 17.56 7.61 -16.37
C ALA A 189 17.48 6.08 -16.46
N TYR A 190 17.84 5.42 -15.39
CA TYR A 190 17.73 3.97 -15.23
C TYR A 190 16.88 3.68 -14.00
N SER A 191 15.95 2.74 -14.12
CA SER A 191 15.15 2.27 -12.99
C SER A 191 15.16 0.75 -12.91
N PHE A 192 15.28 0.26 -11.69
CA PHE A 192 15.19 -1.14 -11.34
C PHE A 192 14.06 -1.33 -10.34
N SER A 193 13.20 -2.30 -10.59
CA SER A 193 12.12 -2.68 -9.67
C SER A 193 12.12 -4.20 -9.50
N TYR A 194 12.10 -4.63 -8.25
CA TYR A 194 11.92 -6.03 -7.87
C TYR A 194 10.74 -6.15 -6.93
N SER A 195 9.77 -6.99 -7.28
CA SER A 195 8.58 -7.22 -6.47
C SER A 195 8.39 -8.71 -6.21
N LYS A 196 8.10 -9.06 -4.95
CA LYS A 196 7.79 -10.43 -4.52
C LYS A 196 6.40 -10.44 -3.92
N ASN A 197 5.48 -11.12 -4.61
CA ASN A 197 4.09 -11.23 -4.22
C ASN A 197 3.79 -12.64 -3.72
N ARG A 198 2.99 -12.72 -2.66
CA ARG A 198 2.48 -13.98 -2.12
C ARG A 198 1.03 -13.79 -1.74
N VAL A 199 0.18 -14.62 -2.32
CA VAL A 199 -1.24 -14.72 -1.97
C VAL A 199 -1.49 -16.09 -1.35
N LYS A 200 -2.16 -16.12 -0.22
CA LYS A 200 -2.60 -17.34 0.44
C LYS A 200 -4.07 -17.19 0.78
N PHE A 201 -4.82 -18.21 0.44
CA PHE A 201 -6.18 -18.39 0.87
C PHE A 201 -6.24 -19.63 1.77
N PHE A 202 -6.76 -19.46 2.96
CA PHE A 202 -6.99 -20.56 3.89
C PHE A 202 -8.48 -20.83 3.98
N ARG A 203 -8.86 -22.03 3.66
CA ARG A 203 -10.17 -22.60 3.94
C ARG A 203 -9.90 -23.97 4.52
N ASN A 204 -10.15 -24.14 5.80
CA ASN A 204 -10.21 -25.47 6.38
C ASN A 204 -11.68 -25.93 6.36
N GLU A 205 -11.90 -27.04 5.70
CA GLU A 205 -13.17 -27.78 5.74
C GLU A 205 -13.29 -28.53 7.05
#